data_3711692477ef7c273f7297edc720cc5e
#
_entry.id   3711692477ef7c273f7297edc720cc5e
#
_cell.length_a   1.000
_cell.length_b   1.000
_cell.length_c   1.000
_cell.angle_alpha   90.00
_cell.angle_beta   90.00
_cell.angle_gamma   90.00
#
_symmetry.space_group_name_H-M   'P 1'
#
loop_
_entity.id
_entity.type
_entity.pdbx_description
1 polymer ?
#
loop_
_entity_poly.entity_id
_entity_poly.type
_entity_poly.pdbx_seq_one_letter_code
_entity_poly.pdbx_strand_id
1 'polypeptide(L)'
;MAEKTQREKASISVGRVMTCVLGMIVERELEIRNFVKTKYYKIIGEFENMKAEWKVDEESTYFNSPQLYNESGFKKEEDAKEFIQNIKNKIAIVEEVKKSKQKENPPLLFNLAEIQNECSKKFKIKSDETLNIIQNLYEKKLVTYPRTDARVLSTAVAKEITKNLNGLSKFQDEEIKKYIQKMIQEKYSTNLIKTKYVNDSKITDHYAIIPTGQGLENYEKLDELQKQVYKLIVKRFLSIFYPPAEFSKVSVTIKVDTERFYQSGKVCTKQGYLEILKPEKETEENNLEILKSLKKGQELRIVSMDTKEAETSPPNRYNSGSIILAMENAGKLIEDETLREQIKGAGIGTSSTRAEIIKKLEKIQYIQINNKTQIITPTFLGESIYEIIKKSMEDLLNPKLTASWEKGLEMVAKKEIKPEEFMEKLKKFIETKIGKLVIKM
;
A
#
# COMPACT_ATOMS: atom_id res chain seq x y z
N MET A 1 -10.54 -26.05 26.28
CA MET A 1 -10.74 -25.13 25.12
C MET A 1 -12.18 -24.67 24.97
N ALA A 2 -13.18 -25.54 25.01
CA ALA A 2 -14.62 -25.16 24.95
C ALA A 2 -15.05 -24.20 26.09
N GLU A 3 -14.53 -24.38 27.31
CA GLU A 3 -14.82 -23.48 28.45
C GLU A 3 -14.40 -22.02 28.23
N LYS A 4 -13.31 -21.76 27.52
CA LYS A 4 -12.85 -20.38 27.19
C LYS A 4 -13.67 -19.72 26.10
N THR A 5 -14.38 -20.48 25.26
CA THR A 5 -15.19 -19.92 24.16
C THR A 5 -16.65 -19.74 24.49
N GLN A 6 -17.09 -20.14 25.73
CA GLN A 6 -18.49 -20.15 26.19
C GLN A 6 -19.46 -20.94 25.30
N ARG A 7 -18.96 -21.91 24.52
CA ARG A 7 -19.76 -22.78 23.66
C ARG A 7 -19.57 -24.24 24.08
N GLU A 8 -20.59 -24.92 24.47
CA GLU A 8 -20.57 -26.33 24.92
C GLU A 8 -20.07 -27.33 23.87
N LYS A 9 -20.08 -26.98 22.59
CA LYS A 9 -19.57 -27.80 21.46
C LYS A 9 -18.88 -26.94 20.42
N ALA A 10 -17.89 -26.14 20.79
CA ALA A 10 -17.19 -25.30 19.86
C ALA A 10 -16.10 -26.08 19.07
N SER A 11 -16.32 -26.33 17.80
CA SER A 11 -15.26 -26.74 16.90
C SER A 11 -14.35 -25.56 16.61
N ILE A 12 -13.09 -25.63 17.03
CA ILE A 12 -12.08 -24.61 16.74
C ILE A 12 -11.48 -24.88 15.39
N SER A 13 -11.69 -23.96 14.44
CA SER A 13 -11.08 -24.03 13.13
C SER A 13 -9.69 -23.42 13.20
N VAL A 14 -8.67 -24.22 12.93
CA VAL A 14 -7.27 -23.82 12.80
C VAL A 14 -6.80 -24.20 11.41
N GLY A 15 -6.06 -23.33 10.78
CA GLY A 15 -5.50 -23.59 9.46
C GLY A 15 -4.30 -22.68 9.21
N ARG A 16 -3.27 -23.21 8.61
CA ARG A 16 -1.98 -22.54 8.39
C ARG A 16 -2.12 -21.07 7.99
N VAL A 17 -2.76 -20.79 6.85
CA VAL A 17 -2.91 -19.42 6.34
C VAL A 17 -3.96 -18.64 7.14
N MET A 18 -5.11 -19.25 7.44
CA MET A 18 -6.21 -18.60 8.13
C MET A 18 -5.80 -18.15 9.54
N THR A 19 -5.05 -18.97 10.27
CA THR A 19 -4.57 -18.65 11.62
C THR A 19 -3.55 -17.53 11.60
N CYS A 20 -2.63 -17.55 10.64
CA CYS A 20 -1.68 -16.47 10.44
C CYS A 20 -2.37 -15.12 10.15
N VAL A 21 -3.39 -15.12 9.30
CA VAL A 21 -4.15 -13.90 8.97
C VAL A 21 -4.94 -13.40 10.20
N LEU A 22 -5.52 -14.31 10.99
CA LEU A 22 -6.12 -13.92 12.27
C LEU A 22 -5.09 -13.27 13.19
N GLY A 23 -3.88 -13.83 13.27
CA GLY A 23 -2.77 -13.26 14.03
C GLY A 23 -2.46 -11.82 13.58
N MET A 24 -2.29 -11.58 12.29
CA MET A 24 -2.04 -10.24 11.75
C MET A 24 -3.11 -9.22 12.15
N ILE A 25 -4.39 -9.63 12.16
CA ILE A 25 -5.51 -8.75 12.49
C ILE A 25 -5.55 -8.47 13.99
N VAL A 26 -5.36 -9.51 14.84
CA VAL A 26 -5.38 -9.36 16.31
C VAL A 26 -4.18 -8.56 16.79
N GLU A 27 -2.97 -8.84 16.29
CA GLU A 27 -1.75 -8.09 16.63
C GLU A 27 -1.89 -6.61 16.29
N ARG A 28 -2.44 -6.28 15.12
CA ARG A 28 -2.72 -4.90 14.73
C ARG A 28 -3.71 -4.23 15.71
N GLU A 29 -4.74 -4.93 16.15
CA GLU A 29 -5.70 -4.40 17.11
C GLU A 29 -5.07 -4.20 18.49
N LEU A 30 -4.22 -5.14 18.95
CA LEU A 30 -3.46 -5.02 20.19
C LEU A 30 -2.45 -3.86 20.12
N GLU A 31 -1.76 -3.70 19.00
CA GLU A 31 -0.87 -2.56 18.75
C GLU A 31 -1.62 -1.22 18.88
N ILE A 32 -2.82 -1.13 18.33
CA ILE A 32 -3.66 0.07 18.40
C ILE A 32 -4.15 0.32 19.83
N ARG A 33 -4.61 -0.72 20.53
CA ARG A 33 -5.12 -0.59 21.92
C ARG A 33 -4.02 -0.25 22.92
N ASN A 34 -2.83 -0.78 22.72
CA ASN A 34 -1.69 -0.54 23.60
C ASN A 34 -0.88 0.71 23.18
N PHE A 35 -1.26 1.37 22.11
CA PHE A 35 -0.55 2.54 21.61
C PHE A 35 -0.71 3.71 22.59
N VAL A 36 0.41 4.20 23.09
CA VAL A 36 0.45 5.39 23.93
C VAL A 36 0.68 6.61 23.04
N LYS A 37 -0.33 7.43 22.92
CA LYS A 37 -0.23 8.71 22.22
C LYS A 37 0.77 9.61 22.94
N THR A 38 1.75 10.07 22.21
CA THR A 38 2.80 10.93 22.73
C THR A 38 2.69 12.29 22.04
N LYS A 39 2.54 13.34 22.84
CA LYS A 39 2.58 14.71 22.38
C LYS A 39 4.01 15.14 22.18
N TYR A 40 4.24 15.97 21.17
CA TYR A 40 5.51 16.63 20.91
C TYR A 40 5.26 17.97 20.23
N TYR A 41 6.25 18.86 20.27
CA TYR A 41 6.09 20.24 19.86
C TYR A 41 7.04 20.56 18.72
N LYS A 42 6.46 20.79 17.55
CA LYS A 42 7.17 21.24 16.35
C LYS A 42 7.38 22.74 16.38
N ILE A 43 8.44 23.20 15.74
CA ILE A 43 8.68 24.64 15.56
C ILE A 43 8.37 25.00 14.10
N ILE A 44 7.52 26.01 13.93
CA ILE A 44 7.19 26.59 12.64
C ILE A 44 7.65 28.03 12.63
N GLY A 45 8.59 28.36 11.77
CA GLY A 45 9.01 29.73 11.51
C GLY A 45 8.22 30.33 10.34
N GLU A 46 7.76 31.56 10.48
CA GLU A 46 7.23 32.37 9.40
C GLU A 46 8.28 33.38 8.95
N PHE A 47 8.74 33.23 7.71
CA PHE A 47 9.81 34.04 7.11
C PHE A 47 9.19 34.82 5.94
N GLU A 48 9.06 36.16 6.13
CA GLU A 48 8.34 37.02 5.19
C GLU A 48 6.95 36.47 4.82
N ASN A 49 6.82 35.82 3.65
CA ASN A 49 5.56 35.31 3.11
C ASN A 49 5.50 33.77 3.09
N MET A 50 6.38 33.08 3.82
CA MET A 50 6.39 31.60 3.81
C MET A 50 6.61 31.02 5.19
N LYS A 51 6.04 29.83 5.41
CA LYS A 51 6.24 29.04 6.62
C LYS A 51 7.21 27.90 6.34
N ALA A 52 8.15 27.67 7.27
CA ALA A 52 9.07 26.56 7.22
C ALA A 52 9.13 25.85 8.58
N GLU A 53 9.30 24.52 8.53
CA GLU A 53 9.37 23.65 9.71
C GLU A 53 10.83 23.43 10.09
N TRP A 54 11.17 23.64 11.36
CA TRP A 54 12.47 23.30 11.91
C TRP A 54 12.69 21.79 11.98
N LYS A 55 13.90 21.38 11.64
CA LYS A 55 14.37 20.00 11.82
C LYS A 55 15.83 20.01 12.22
N VAL A 56 16.15 19.10 13.14
CA VAL A 56 17.51 18.87 13.58
C VAL A 56 18.32 18.16 12.50
N ASP A 57 19.54 18.62 12.30
CA ASP A 57 20.58 17.94 11.54
C ASP A 57 21.89 17.85 12.38
N GLU A 58 22.96 17.36 11.76
CA GLU A 58 24.25 17.13 12.44
C GLU A 58 24.92 18.43 12.93
N GLU A 59 24.58 19.61 12.36
CA GLU A 59 25.12 20.90 12.76
C GLU A 59 24.27 21.63 13.82
N SER A 60 23.06 21.13 14.08
CA SER A 60 22.16 21.69 15.06
C SER A 60 22.71 21.58 16.49
N THR A 61 22.58 22.64 17.29
CA THR A 61 22.88 22.62 18.74
C THR A 61 22.11 21.52 19.49
N TYR A 62 20.98 21.10 18.94
CA TYR A 62 20.10 20.06 19.51
C TYR A 62 20.34 18.66 18.94
N PHE A 63 21.38 18.44 18.14
CA PHE A 63 21.71 17.13 17.61
C PHE A 63 21.91 16.11 18.75
N ASN A 64 21.19 14.99 18.69
CA ASN A 64 21.15 13.96 19.74
C ASN A 64 20.70 14.45 21.14
N SER A 65 20.01 15.59 21.23
CA SER A 65 19.53 16.12 22.50
C SER A 65 18.45 15.22 23.11
N PRO A 66 18.49 14.91 24.41
CA PRO A 66 17.44 14.17 25.11
C PRO A 66 16.11 14.93 25.22
N GLN A 67 16.10 16.25 24.96
CA GLN A 67 14.89 17.09 24.92
C GLN A 67 14.02 16.80 23.69
N LEU A 68 14.59 16.21 22.65
CA LEU A 68 13.86 15.90 21.41
C LEU A 68 13.05 14.63 21.53
N TYR A 69 11.86 14.67 20.95
CA TYR A 69 11.06 13.49 20.67
C TYR A 69 11.55 12.79 19.38
N ASN A 70 11.81 13.58 18.35
CA ASN A 70 12.36 13.16 17.06
C ASN A 70 13.08 14.36 16.40
N GLU A 71 13.54 14.18 15.16
CA GLU A 71 14.23 15.22 14.38
C GLU A 71 13.42 16.53 14.22
N SER A 72 12.11 16.51 14.42
CA SER A 72 11.21 17.62 14.10
C SER A 72 10.51 18.22 15.32
N GLY A 73 10.84 17.80 16.55
CA GLY A 73 10.10 18.35 17.67
C GLY A 73 10.60 17.97 19.06
N PHE A 74 10.28 18.83 20.01
CA PHE A 74 10.61 18.71 21.42
C PHE A 74 9.59 17.86 22.19
N LYS A 75 10.04 17.22 23.27
CA LYS A 75 9.16 16.47 24.19
C LYS A 75 8.28 17.39 25.03
N LYS A 76 8.76 18.59 25.35
CA LYS A 76 8.08 19.56 26.20
C LYS A 76 7.91 20.89 25.48
N GLU A 77 6.82 21.58 25.77
CA GLU A 77 6.52 22.87 25.18
C GLU A 77 7.49 23.97 25.69
N GLU A 78 7.93 23.86 26.96
CA GLU A 78 8.88 24.76 27.56
C GLU A 78 10.22 24.77 26.79
N ASP A 79 10.75 23.57 26.47
CA ASP A 79 12.00 23.45 25.71
C ASP A 79 11.85 24.07 24.30
N ALA A 80 10.69 23.89 23.67
CA ALA A 80 10.38 24.49 22.38
C ALA A 80 10.27 26.02 22.44
N LYS A 81 9.69 26.54 23.52
CA LYS A 81 9.60 28.01 23.74
C LYS A 81 10.98 28.60 24.04
N GLU A 82 11.82 27.95 24.84
CA GLU A 82 13.19 28.35 25.08
C GLU A 82 14.01 28.40 23.78
N PHE A 83 13.90 27.37 22.95
CA PHE A 83 14.50 27.35 21.62
C PHE A 83 14.11 28.60 20.82
N ILE A 84 12.82 28.93 20.74
CA ILE A 84 12.33 30.10 20.00
C ILE A 84 12.93 31.39 20.55
N GLN A 85 13.00 31.54 21.88
CA GLN A 85 13.58 32.73 22.47
C GLN A 85 15.06 32.94 22.09
N ASN A 86 15.82 31.85 21.96
CA ASN A 86 17.24 31.88 21.64
C ASN A 86 17.51 32.28 20.18
N ILE A 87 16.58 32.00 19.24
CA ILE A 87 16.84 32.21 17.81
C ILE A 87 15.99 33.30 17.16
N LYS A 88 14.85 33.72 17.74
CA LYS A 88 13.92 34.67 17.12
C LYS A 88 14.51 36.03 16.69
N ASN A 89 15.60 36.46 17.33
CA ASN A 89 16.28 37.72 17.04
C ASN A 89 17.53 37.54 16.17
N LYS A 90 17.78 36.33 15.68
CA LYS A 90 18.93 36.04 14.81
C LYS A 90 18.58 36.33 13.35
N ILE A 91 19.59 36.40 12.51
CA ILE A 91 19.42 36.59 11.07
C ILE A 91 19.05 35.26 10.44
N ALA A 92 17.99 35.26 9.64
CA ALA A 92 17.61 34.11 8.81
C ALA A 92 18.19 34.29 7.40
N ILE A 93 18.90 33.29 6.92
CA ILE A 93 19.53 33.31 5.59
C ILE A 93 19.08 32.09 4.79
N VAL A 94 18.74 32.29 3.54
CA VAL A 94 18.49 31.19 2.60
C VAL A 94 19.79 30.45 2.31
N GLU A 95 19.99 29.33 2.95
CA GLU A 95 21.21 28.52 2.80
C GLU A 95 21.24 27.76 1.49
N GLU A 96 20.11 27.18 1.09
CA GLU A 96 19.97 26.41 -0.16
C GLU A 96 18.59 26.60 -0.80
N VAL A 97 18.58 26.72 -2.13
CA VAL A 97 17.38 26.62 -2.96
C VAL A 97 17.61 25.54 -4.01
N LYS A 98 16.99 24.39 -3.81
CA LYS A 98 17.14 23.23 -4.69
C LYS A 98 15.93 23.10 -5.60
N LYS A 99 16.14 23.30 -6.89
CA LYS A 99 15.12 23.13 -7.95
C LYS A 99 15.35 21.80 -8.66
N SER A 100 14.33 20.95 -8.72
CA SER A 100 14.41 19.66 -9.39
C SER A 100 13.16 19.37 -10.22
N LYS A 101 13.34 18.61 -11.29
CA LYS A 101 12.24 18.05 -12.07
C LYS A 101 12.10 16.59 -11.69
N GLN A 102 10.90 16.17 -11.33
CA GLN A 102 10.57 14.80 -10.97
C GLN A 102 9.60 14.24 -12.00
N LYS A 103 9.89 13.04 -12.49
CA LYS A 103 8.97 12.29 -13.37
C LYS A 103 8.36 11.14 -12.59
N GLU A 104 7.05 11.01 -12.63
CA GLU A 104 6.32 9.90 -12.03
C GLU A 104 5.65 9.10 -13.13
N ASN A 105 6.06 7.84 -13.25
CA ASN A 105 5.48 6.93 -14.23
C ASN A 105 4.11 6.42 -13.76
N PRO A 106 3.20 6.07 -14.70
CA PRO A 106 1.98 5.36 -14.36
C PRO A 106 2.23 4.17 -13.43
N PRO A 107 1.29 3.87 -12.53
CA PRO A 107 1.37 2.67 -11.71
C PRO A 107 1.33 1.41 -12.59
N LEU A 108 1.83 0.28 -12.08
CA LEU A 108 1.71 -1.00 -12.75
C LEU A 108 0.22 -1.36 -12.94
N LEU A 109 -0.04 -2.27 -13.86
CA LEU A 109 -1.38 -2.81 -14.12
C LEU A 109 -1.96 -3.50 -12.86
N PHE A 110 -3.23 -3.81 -12.89
CA PHE A 110 -3.87 -4.53 -11.81
C PHE A 110 -3.56 -6.02 -11.85
N ASN A 111 -3.19 -6.57 -10.70
CA ASN A 111 -3.45 -7.93 -10.33
C ASN A 111 -4.71 -7.99 -9.45
N LEU A 112 -5.09 -9.18 -8.97
CA LEU A 112 -6.29 -9.32 -8.16
C LEU A 112 -6.21 -8.55 -6.84
N ALA A 113 -5.08 -8.60 -6.12
CA ALA A 113 -4.93 -7.94 -4.83
C ALA A 113 -5.03 -6.41 -4.92
N GLU A 114 -4.38 -5.83 -5.93
CA GLU A 114 -4.43 -4.37 -6.14
C GLU A 114 -5.83 -3.87 -6.51
N ILE A 115 -6.55 -4.58 -7.38
CA ILE A 115 -7.90 -4.13 -7.74
C ILE A 115 -8.88 -4.34 -6.59
N GLN A 116 -8.74 -5.39 -5.78
CA GLN A 116 -9.52 -5.57 -4.56
C GLN A 116 -9.29 -4.42 -3.57
N ASN A 117 -8.05 -3.98 -3.40
CA ASN A 117 -7.74 -2.83 -2.55
C ASN A 117 -8.33 -1.51 -3.10
N GLU A 118 -8.21 -1.27 -4.40
CA GLU A 118 -8.81 -0.08 -5.03
C GLU A 118 -10.33 -0.06 -4.94
N CYS A 119 -11.00 -1.18 -5.17
CA CYS A 119 -12.45 -1.31 -5.04
C CYS A 119 -12.90 -1.13 -3.58
N SER A 120 -12.18 -1.70 -2.61
CA SER A 120 -12.45 -1.48 -1.19
C SER A 120 -12.34 -0.01 -0.80
N LYS A 121 -11.34 0.72 -1.32
CA LYS A 121 -11.17 2.16 -1.07
C LYS A 121 -12.25 3.00 -1.72
N LYS A 122 -12.52 2.78 -3.02
CA LYS A 122 -13.40 3.64 -3.83
C LYS A 122 -14.88 3.31 -3.67
N PHE A 123 -15.22 2.04 -3.66
CA PHE A 123 -16.59 1.56 -3.72
C PHE A 123 -17.10 0.97 -2.40
N LYS A 124 -16.20 0.81 -1.41
CA LYS A 124 -16.53 0.24 -0.09
C LYS A 124 -17.15 -1.17 -0.19
N ILE A 125 -16.62 -1.99 -1.09
CA ILE A 125 -17.02 -3.39 -1.27
C ILE A 125 -15.97 -4.34 -0.74
N LYS A 126 -16.41 -5.57 -0.40
CA LYS A 126 -15.53 -6.63 0.11
C LYS A 126 -14.67 -7.21 -1.02
N SER A 127 -13.55 -7.83 -0.64
CA SER A 127 -12.62 -8.44 -1.59
C SER A 127 -13.22 -9.62 -2.37
N ASP A 128 -14.09 -10.44 -1.74
CA ASP A 128 -14.79 -11.53 -2.42
C ASP A 128 -15.85 -11.01 -3.40
N GLU A 129 -16.54 -9.92 -3.07
CA GLU A 129 -17.48 -9.24 -3.97
C GLU A 129 -16.74 -8.68 -5.19
N THR A 130 -15.60 -8.02 -4.99
CA THR A 130 -14.75 -7.56 -6.09
C THR A 130 -14.31 -8.71 -7.00
N LEU A 131 -13.91 -9.85 -6.44
CA LEU A 131 -13.55 -11.03 -7.23
C LEU A 131 -14.73 -11.52 -8.06
N ASN A 132 -15.93 -11.61 -7.49
CA ASN A 132 -17.13 -12.03 -8.18
C ASN A 132 -17.48 -11.09 -9.36
N ILE A 133 -17.34 -9.77 -9.15
CA ILE A 133 -17.54 -8.78 -10.22
C ILE A 133 -16.55 -9.02 -11.36
N ILE A 134 -15.26 -9.13 -11.07
CA ILE A 134 -14.24 -9.30 -12.10
C ILE A 134 -14.37 -10.65 -12.80
N GLN A 135 -14.75 -11.71 -12.07
CA GLN A 135 -15.05 -13.01 -12.65
C GLN A 135 -16.22 -12.92 -13.66
N ASN A 136 -17.28 -12.19 -13.32
CA ASN A 136 -18.39 -11.94 -14.24
C ASN A 136 -17.95 -11.14 -15.49
N LEU A 137 -17.10 -10.12 -15.30
CA LEU A 137 -16.51 -9.36 -16.41
C LEU A 137 -15.66 -10.26 -17.32
N TYR A 138 -14.89 -11.20 -16.74
CA TYR A 138 -14.11 -12.18 -17.50
C TYR A 138 -14.99 -13.13 -18.31
N GLU A 139 -16.03 -13.70 -17.70
CA GLU A 139 -16.99 -14.59 -18.36
C GLU A 139 -17.71 -13.91 -19.52
N LYS A 140 -17.95 -12.59 -19.40
CA LYS A 140 -18.48 -11.74 -20.47
C LYS A 140 -17.42 -11.30 -21.49
N LYS A 141 -16.18 -11.81 -21.40
CA LYS A 141 -15.04 -11.50 -22.29
C LYS A 141 -14.58 -10.04 -22.25
N LEU A 142 -14.96 -9.27 -21.23
CA LEU A 142 -14.60 -7.87 -21.11
C LEU A 142 -13.16 -7.68 -20.58
N VAL A 143 -12.70 -8.55 -19.70
CA VAL A 143 -11.36 -8.50 -19.10
C VAL A 143 -10.65 -9.85 -19.21
N THR A 144 -9.34 -9.85 -18.97
CA THR A 144 -8.51 -11.07 -18.91
C THR A 144 -8.74 -11.81 -17.59
N TYR A 145 -8.17 -13.02 -17.46
CA TYR A 145 -8.35 -13.88 -16.30
C TYR A 145 -8.02 -13.17 -14.98
N PRO A 146 -8.93 -13.18 -13.98
CA PRO A 146 -8.80 -12.31 -12.79
C PRO A 146 -7.85 -12.82 -11.72
N ARG A 147 -7.62 -14.15 -11.62
CA ARG A 147 -6.83 -14.73 -10.53
C ARG A 147 -5.35 -14.77 -10.89
N THR A 148 -4.73 -13.60 -10.91
CA THR A 148 -3.32 -13.42 -11.21
C THR A 148 -2.63 -12.54 -10.16
N ASP A 149 -1.38 -12.88 -9.84
CA ASP A 149 -0.49 -12.04 -9.03
C ASP A 149 0.38 -11.13 -9.91
N ALA A 150 0.39 -11.32 -11.24
CA ALA A 150 1.17 -10.51 -12.16
C ALA A 150 0.56 -9.11 -12.38
N ARG A 151 1.42 -8.11 -12.40
CA ARG A 151 1.08 -6.68 -12.65
C ARG A 151 1.68 -6.17 -13.95
N VAL A 152 2.11 -7.08 -14.81
CA VAL A 152 2.79 -6.79 -16.07
C VAL A 152 2.21 -7.65 -17.19
N LEU A 153 2.54 -7.30 -18.43
CA LEU A 153 2.20 -8.04 -19.64
C LEU A 153 3.36 -8.93 -20.07
N SER A 154 3.07 -10.01 -20.80
CA SER A 154 4.09 -10.75 -21.53
C SER A 154 4.49 -10.02 -22.81
N THR A 155 5.66 -10.33 -23.31
CA THR A 155 6.13 -9.84 -24.62
C THR A 155 5.17 -10.24 -25.73
N ALA A 156 4.59 -11.44 -25.69
CA ALA A 156 3.62 -11.92 -26.67
C ALA A 156 2.35 -11.05 -26.66
N VAL A 157 1.77 -10.79 -25.49
CA VAL A 157 0.57 -9.94 -25.34
C VAL A 157 0.86 -8.51 -25.75
N ALA A 158 2.04 -7.97 -25.39
CA ALA A 158 2.41 -6.59 -25.73
C ALA A 158 2.55 -6.39 -27.25
N LYS A 159 2.97 -7.39 -28.02
CA LYS A 159 3.01 -7.33 -29.49
C LYS A 159 1.62 -7.23 -30.11
N GLU A 160 0.61 -7.79 -29.46
CA GLU A 160 -0.77 -7.82 -29.95
C GLU A 160 -1.68 -6.77 -29.33
N ILE A 161 -1.12 -5.92 -28.45
CA ILE A 161 -1.90 -4.97 -27.63
C ILE A 161 -2.78 -4.02 -28.44
N THR A 162 -2.40 -3.78 -29.68
CA THR A 162 -3.17 -2.96 -30.64
C THR A 162 -4.57 -3.54 -30.87
N LYS A 163 -4.74 -4.86 -30.78
CA LYS A 163 -6.06 -5.50 -30.91
C LYS A 163 -7.00 -5.06 -29.78
N ASN A 164 -6.46 -5.00 -28.54
CA ASN A 164 -7.21 -4.56 -27.36
C ASN A 164 -7.61 -3.08 -27.50
N LEU A 165 -6.67 -2.23 -27.94
CA LEU A 165 -6.92 -0.80 -28.14
C LEU A 165 -7.94 -0.53 -29.24
N ASN A 166 -7.85 -1.23 -30.37
CA ASN A 166 -8.82 -1.13 -31.47
C ASN A 166 -10.21 -1.61 -31.05
N GLY A 167 -10.29 -2.65 -30.21
CA GLY A 167 -11.56 -3.08 -29.62
C GLY A 167 -12.16 -1.99 -28.73
N LEU A 168 -11.34 -1.43 -27.82
CA LEU A 168 -11.76 -0.39 -26.89
C LEU A 168 -12.18 0.93 -27.60
N SER A 169 -11.67 1.21 -28.81
CA SER A 169 -12.11 2.40 -29.58
C SER A 169 -13.61 2.39 -29.91
N LYS A 170 -14.25 1.20 -29.86
CA LYS A 170 -15.68 1.03 -30.07
C LYS A 170 -16.50 1.20 -28.78
N PHE A 171 -15.85 1.39 -27.64
CA PHE A 171 -16.51 1.55 -26.37
C PHE A 171 -17.31 2.87 -26.31
N GLN A 172 -18.56 2.82 -25.88
CA GLN A 172 -19.50 3.96 -25.97
C GLN A 172 -19.39 4.96 -24.81
N ASP A 173 -18.26 5.01 -24.12
CA ASP A 173 -18.00 5.98 -23.07
C ASP A 173 -17.18 7.16 -23.64
N GLU A 174 -17.73 8.36 -23.58
CA GLU A 174 -17.13 9.55 -24.19
C GLU A 174 -15.79 9.95 -23.52
N GLU A 175 -15.66 9.75 -22.22
CA GLU A 175 -14.39 10.01 -21.51
C GLU A 175 -13.29 9.05 -21.98
N ILE A 176 -13.60 7.76 -22.09
CA ILE A 176 -12.66 6.73 -22.56
C ILE A 176 -12.31 6.96 -24.03
N LYS A 177 -13.28 7.28 -24.88
CA LYS A 177 -13.01 7.62 -26.29
C LYS A 177 -12.03 8.76 -26.42
N LYS A 178 -12.21 9.83 -25.65
CA LYS A 178 -11.28 10.98 -25.64
C LYS A 178 -9.86 10.58 -25.31
N TYR A 179 -9.66 9.72 -24.30
CA TYR A 179 -8.33 9.23 -23.94
C TYR A 179 -7.71 8.40 -25.06
N ILE A 180 -8.46 7.52 -25.70
CA ILE A 180 -7.98 6.69 -26.79
C ILE A 180 -7.63 7.56 -28.01
N GLN A 181 -8.46 8.52 -28.38
CA GLN A 181 -8.20 9.45 -29.49
C GLN A 181 -6.90 10.23 -29.28
N LYS A 182 -6.73 10.81 -28.07
CA LYS A 182 -5.49 11.52 -27.72
C LYS A 182 -4.26 10.60 -27.81
N MET A 183 -4.36 9.38 -27.28
CA MET A 183 -3.28 8.39 -27.34
C MET A 183 -2.87 8.07 -28.78
N ILE A 184 -3.84 7.94 -29.71
CA ILE A 184 -3.59 7.67 -31.12
C ILE A 184 -2.94 8.90 -31.81
N GLN A 185 -3.50 10.10 -31.59
CA GLN A 185 -2.99 11.35 -32.17
C GLN A 185 -1.53 11.61 -31.77
N GLU A 186 -1.21 11.43 -30.48
CA GLU A 186 0.11 11.66 -29.91
C GLU A 186 1.06 10.47 -30.05
N LYS A 187 0.62 9.37 -30.67
CA LYS A 187 1.40 8.13 -30.89
C LYS A 187 2.02 7.54 -29.63
N TYR A 188 1.30 7.61 -28.49
CA TYR A 188 1.80 7.16 -27.18
C TYR A 188 2.07 5.65 -27.09
N SER A 189 1.49 4.82 -27.95
CA SER A 189 1.52 3.35 -27.83
C SER A 189 2.76 2.66 -28.43
N THR A 190 3.73 3.42 -28.98
CA THR A 190 4.74 2.87 -29.90
C THR A 190 5.88 2.06 -29.27
N ASN A 191 6.08 2.07 -27.95
CA ASN A 191 7.25 1.44 -27.32
C ASN A 191 6.96 0.59 -26.06
N LEU A 192 5.76 0.01 -25.95
CA LEU A 192 5.31 -0.72 -24.74
C LEU A 192 6.28 -1.83 -24.32
N ILE A 193 6.83 -2.58 -25.28
CA ILE A 193 7.72 -3.74 -25.00
C ILE A 193 8.97 -3.35 -24.21
N LYS A 194 9.48 -2.13 -24.41
CA LYS A 194 10.70 -1.64 -23.74
C LYS A 194 10.42 -0.97 -22.39
N THR A 195 9.20 -1.05 -21.88
CA THR A 195 8.79 -0.41 -20.64
C THR A 195 8.77 -1.38 -19.47
N LYS A 196 8.68 -0.85 -18.23
CA LYS A 196 8.49 -1.64 -17.01
C LYS A 196 7.17 -2.43 -16.96
N TYR A 197 6.26 -2.20 -17.90
CA TYR A 197 4.93 -2.86 -17.96
C TYR A 197 4.97 -4.19 -18.71
N VAL A 198 6.10 -4.54 -19.34
CA VAL A 198 6.31 -5.83 -20.01
C VAL A 198 7.48 -6.54 -19.37
N ASN A 199 7.23 -7.73 -18.83
CA ASN A 199 8.28 -8.52 -18.18
C ASN A 199 7.86 -9.98 -18.04
N ASP A 200 8.36 -10.86 -18.92
CA ASP A 200 8.02 -12.29 -18.93
C ASP A 200 8.46 -13.00 -17.64
N SER A 201 9.54 -12.57 -16.98
CA SER A 201 10.05 -13.22 -15.75
C SER A 201 9.17 -12.98 -14.51
N LYS A 202 8.24 -12.03 -14.58
CA LYS A 202 7.26 -11.72 -13.52
C LYS A 202 5.89 -12.33 -13.75
N ILE A 203 5.77 -13.22 -14.71
CA ILE A 203 4.53 -13.93 -15.05
C ILE A 203 4.75 -15.41 -14.77
N THR A 204 3.86 -15.99 -13.97
CA THR A 204 3.81 -17.44 -13.75
C THR A 204 2.86 -18.08 -14.75
N ASP A 205 1.55 -17.95 -14.53
CA ASP A 205 0.50 -18.57 -15.36
C ASP A 205 -0.26 -17.52 -16.18
N HIS A 206 -0.54 -16.37 -15.59
CA HIS A 206 -1.37 -15.31 -16.19
C HIS A 206 -0.72 -13.95 -16.01
N TYR A 207 -0.85 -13.10 -17.04
CA TYR A 207 -0.46 -11.71 -16.98
C TYR A 207 -1.53 -10.84 -16.28
N ALA A 208 -1.28 -9.54 -16.15
CA ALA A 208 -2.13 -8.59 -15.46
C ALA A 208 -3.59 -8.56 -15.98
N ILE A 209 -4.50 -8.09 -15.14
CA ILE A 209 -5.90 -7.86 -15.51
C ILE A 209 -5.98 -6.62 -16.40
N ILE A 210 -6.39 -6.83 -17.66
CA ILE A 210 -6.57 -5.77 -18.65
C ILE A 210 -7.89 -5.96 -19.41
N PRO A 211 -8.46 -4.91 -20.02
CA PRO A 211 -9.59 -5.06 -20.91
C PRO A 211 -9.15 -5.80 -22.18
N THR A 212 -10.00 -6.69 -22.66
CA THR A 212 -9.75 -7.47 -23.89
C THR A 212 -10.04 -6.69 -25.17
N GLY A 213 -10.88 -5.66 -25.08
CA GLY A 213 -11.46 -4.97 -26.25
C GLY A 213 -12.57 -5.76 -26.93
N GLN A 214 -13.01 -6.88 -26.34
CA GLN A 214 -14.10 -7.74 -26.81
C GLN A 214 -15.27 -7.70 -25.82
N GLY A 215 -16.40 -8.31 -26.20
CA GLY A 215 -17.56 -8.47 -25.31
C GLY A 215 -18.29 -7.15 -24.97
N LEU A 216 -17.99 -6.05 -25.66
CA LEU A 216 -18.57 -4.73 -25.37
C LEU A 216 -20.10 -4.69 -25.50
N GLU A 217 -20.68 -5.58 -26.28
CA GLU A 217 -22.14 -5.80 -26.37
C GLU A 217 -22.77 -6.27 -25.04
N ASN A 218 -21.93 -6.81 -24.12
CA ASN A 218 -22.38 -7.22 -22.80
C ASN A 218 -22.26 -6.09 -21.77
N TYR A 219 -21.58 -4.97 -22.09
CA TYR A 219 -21.37 -3.87 -21.17
C TYR A 219 -22.68 -3.23 -20.69
N GLU A 220 -23.65 -3.04 -21.58
CA GLU A 220 -24.92 -2.42 -21.21
C GLU A 220 -25.79 -3.32 -20.30
N LYS A 221 -25.49 -4.62 -20.26
CA LYS A 221 -26.16 -5.60 -19.37
C LYS A 221 -25.55 -5.62 -17.96
N LEU A 222 -24.49 -4.86 -17.71
CA LEU A 222 -23.84 -4.78 -16.41
C LEU A 222 -24.63 -3.82 -15.49
N ASP A 223 -24.63 -4.11 -14.19
CA ASP A 223 -25.05 -3.16 -13.20
C ASP A 223 -24.04 -2.00 -13.07
N GLU A 224 -24.42 -0.93 -12.36
CA GLU A 224 -23.63 0.29 -12.28
C GLU A 224 -22.28 0.04 -11.59
N LEU A 225 -22.22 -0.79 -10.56
CA LEU A 225 -20.99 -1.13 -9.87
C LEU A 225 -20.03 -1.92 -10.76
N GLN A 226 -20.53 -2.89 -11.49
CA GLN A 226 -19.76 -3.63 -12.48
C GLN A 226 -19.21 -2.72 -13.59
N LYS A 227 -20.02 -1.75 -14.08
CA LYS A 227 -19.57 -0.73 -15.02
C LYS A 227 -18.42 0.13 -14.45
N GLN A 228 -18.54 0.56 -13.21
CA GLN A 228 -17.50 1.35 -12.54
C GLN A 228 -16.20 0.57 -12.35
N VAL A 229 -16.26 -0.70 -11.96
CA VAL A 229 -15.09 -1.58 -11.84
C VAL A 229 -14.45 -1.81 -13.21
N TYR A 230 -15.23 -2.04 -14.25
CA TYR A 230 -14.69 -2.16 -15.61
C TYR A 230 -13.98 -0.87 -16.06
N LYS A 231 -14.58 0.29 -15.86
CA LYS A 231 -13.96 1.57 -16.17
C LYS A 231 -12.66 1.80 -15.39
N LEU A 232 -12.60 1.36 -14.15
CA LEU A 232 -11.38 1.43 -13.33
C LEU A 232 -10.24 0.62 -13.97
N ILE A 233 -10.53 -0.60 -14.46
CA ILE A 233 -9.56 -1.44 -15.16
C ILE A 233 -9.13 -0.79 -16.47
N VAL A 234 -10.08 -0.29 -17.27
CA VAL A 234 -9.79 0.40 -18.54
C VAL A 234 -8.91 1.62 -18.31
N LYS A 235 -9.22 2.48 -17.34
CA LYS A 235 -8.42 3.67 -17.04
C LYS A 235 -6.99 3.30 -16.60
N ARG A 236 -6.82 2.28 -15.76
CA ARG A 236 -5.49 1.79 -15.36
C ARG A 236 -4.72 1.25 -16.57
N PHE A 237 -5.37 0.51 -17.45
CA PHE A 237 -4.76 0.00 -18.67
C PHE A 237 -4.34 1.11 -19.63
N LEU A 238 -5.20 2.07 -19.91
CA LEU A 238 -4.87 3.19 -20.80
C LEU A 238 -3.74 4.07 -20.24
N SER A 239 -3.65 4.20 -18.92
CA SER A 239 -2.64 5.05 -18.27
C SER A 239 -1.20 4.65 -18.60
N ILE A 240 -0.90 3.35 -18.82
CA ILE A 240 0.47 2.90 -19.09
C ILE A 240 1.02 3.34 -20.45
N PHE A 241 0.16 3.77 -21.35
CA PHE A 241 0.55 4.30 -22.67
C PHE A 241 0.83 5.80 -22.63
N TYR A 242 0.33 6.51 -21.61
CA TYR A 242 0.53 7.95 -21.46
C TYR A 242 1.94 8.25 -20.92
N PRO A 243 2.48 9.44 -21.26
CA PRO A 243 3.75 9.86 -20.72
C PRO A 243 3.71 9.98 -19.18
N PRO A 244 4.88 9.94 -18.51
CA PRO A 244 4.97 10.24 -17.10
C PRO A 244 4.38 11.61 -16.77
N ALA A 245 3.86 11.76 -15.57
CA ALA A 245 3.57 13.07 -15.02
C ALA A 245 4.89 13.76 -14.67
N GLU A 246 5.02 15.05 -15.00
CA GLU A 246 6.20 15.84 -14.69
C GLU A 246 5.86 16.86 -13.60
N PHE A 247 6.71 16.92 -12.58
CA PHE A 247 6.57 17.84 -11.46
C PHE A 247 7.80 18.75 -11.36
N SER A 248 7.56 20.02 -11.02
CA SER A 248 8.58 20.92 -10.55
C SER A 248 8.56 20.89 -9.02
N LYS A 249 9.69 20.53 -8.41
CA LYS A 249 9.87 20.56 -6.96
C LYS A 249 10.91 21.61 -6.60
N VAL A 250 10.58 22.47 -5.65
CA VAL A 250 11.52 23.43 -5.03
C VAL A 250 11.60 23.11 -3.56
N SER A 251 12.81 22.95 -3.04
CA SER A 251 13.08 22.80 -1.61
C SER A 251 13.98 23.96 -1.18
N VAL A 252 13.64 24.58 -0.07
CA VAL A 252 14.37 25.71 0.50
C VAL A 252 14.81 25.32 1.90
N THR A 253 16.08 25.55 2.19
CA THR A 253 16.65 25.46 3.53
C THR A 253 16.99 26.89 4.00
N ILE A 254 16.46 27.28 5.15
CA ILE A 254 16.71 28.54 5.79
C ILE A 254 17.54 28.26 7.03
N LYS A 255 18.70 28.88 7.13
CA LYS A 255 19.58 28.80 8.28
C LYS A 255 19.33 30.01 9.21
N VAL A 256 19.14 29.72 10.50
CA VAL A 256 19.04 30.70 11.57
C VAL A 256 20.06 30.29 12.64
N ASP A 257 21.22 30.92 12.67
CA ASP A 257 22.39 30.52 13.49
C ASP A 257 22.83 29.07 13.08
N THR A 258 22.79 28.11 14.00
CA THR A 258 23.10 26.70 13.74
C THR A 258 21.87 25.89 13.29
N GLU A 259 20.70 26.47 13.35
CA GLU A 259 19.44 25.79 13.20
C GLU A 259 18.88 25.91 11.76
N ARG A 260 18.19 24.88 11.27
CA ARG A 260 17.65 24.87 9.90
C ARG A 260 16.15 24.66 9.87
N PHE A 261 15.54 25.44 9.00
CA PHE A 261 14.11 25.37 8.68
C PHE A 261 13.93 24.94 7.24
N TYR A 262 13.01 24.02 7.01
CA TYR A 262 12.80 23.40 5.71
C TYR A 262 11.40 23.67 5.19
N GLN A 263 11.32 24.06 3.93
CA GLN A 263 10.07 24.19 3.19
C GLN A 263 10.24 23.58 1.80
N SER A 264 9.20 22.90 1.29
CA SER A 264 9.20 22.42 -0.07
C SER A 264 7.83 22.59 -0.71
N GLY A 265 7.84 22.90 -2.00
CA GLY A 265 6.65 22.92 -2.84
C GLY A 265 6.81 21.97 -4.03
N LYS A 266 5.73 21.37 -4.47
CA LYS A 266 5.67 20.50 -5.64
C LYS A 266 4.44 20.85 -6.46
N VAL A 267 4.60 21.12 -7.75
CA VAL A 267 3.49 21.38 -8.67
C VAL A 267 3.61 20.48 -9.89
N CYS A 268 2.48 20.00 -10.38
CA CYS A 268 2.39 19.25 -11.61
C CYS A 268 2.52 20.21 -12.81
N THR A 269 3.60 20.07 -13.61
CA THR A 269 3.85 20.88 -14.80
C THR A 269 3.32 20.23 -16.06
N LYS A 270 3.25 18.87 -16.08
CA LYS A 270 2.61 18.10 -17.13
C LYS A 270 1.87 16.94 -16.52
N GLN A 271 0.57 16.85 -16.75
CA GLN A 271 -0.28 15.83 -16.14
C GLN A 271 0.07 14.41 -16.63
N GLY A 272 0.43 14.24 -17.93
CA GLY A 272 0.69 12.91 -18.45
C GLY A 272 -0.44 11.93 -18.15
N TYR A 273 -0.12 10.78 -17.57
CA TYR A 273 -1.11 9.76 -17.19
C TYR A 273 -2.14 10.24 -16.13
N LEU A 274 -1.86 11.29 -15.39
CA LEU A 274 -2.79 11.85 -14.40
C LEU A 274 -4.05 12.46 -15.04
N GLU A 275 -4.01 12.74 -16.34
CA GLU A 275 -5.23 13.10 -17.09
C GLU A 275 -6.30 12.01 -16.99
N ILE A 276 -5.85 10.73 -16.94
CA ILE A 276 -6.73 9.55 -16.84
C ILE A 276 -6.97 9.18 -15.37
N LEU A 277 -5.87 9.10 -14.58
CA LEU A 277 -5.89 8.69 -13.18
C LEU A 277 -5.81 9.94 -12.30
N LYS A 278 -6.86 10.78 -12.34
CA LYS A 278 -6.93 12.03 -11.57
C LYS A 278 -6.54 11.79 -10.10
N PRO A 279 -5.62 12.58 -9.53
CA PRO A 279 -5.30 12.47 -8.11
C PRO A 279 -6.50 12.88 -7.25
N GLU A 280 -6.66 12.24 -6.09
CA GLU A 280 -7.75 12.57 -5.15
C GLU A 280 -7.58 13.95 -4.49
N LYS A 281 -6.37 14.50 -4.50
CA LYS A 281 -6.04 15.83 -3.97
C LYS A 281 -5.29 16.63 -5.02
N GLU A 282 -5.73 17.84 -5.26
CA GLU A 282 -4.98 18.83 -6.03
C GLU A 282 -3.76 19.29 -5.20
N THR A 283 -2.60 19.43 -5.83
CA THR A 283 -1.42 19.99 -5.20
C THR A 283 -1.58 21.49 -5.02
N GLU A 284 -1.38 22.01 -3.80
CA GLU A 284 -1.46 23.44 -3.52
C GLU A 284 -0.40 24.21 -4.33
N GLU A 285 -0.84 25.03 -5.26
CA GLU A 285 0.02 25.84 -6.13
C GLU A 285 0.60 27.08 -5.43
N ASN A 286 -0.05 27.55 -4.36
CA ASN A 286 0.13 28.90 -3.81
C ASN A 286 1.53 29.23 -3.25
N ASN A 287 2.33 28.23 -2.90
CA ASN A 287 3.66 28.48 -2.28
C ASN A 287 4.83 28.34 -3.25
N LEU A 288 4.64 27.77 -4.42
CA LEU A 288 5.77 27.43 -5.29
C LEU A 288 6.44 28.66 -5.91
N GLU A 289 5.68 29.67 -6.28
CA GLU A 289 6.21 30.90 -6.90
C GLU A 289 7.07 31.69 -5.90
N ILE A 290 6.64 31.74 -4.63
CA ILE A 290 7.44 32.35 -3.55
C ILE A 290 8.76 31.58 -3.40
N LEU A 291 8.70 30.25 -3.32
CA LEU A 291 9.92 29.43 -3.17
C LEU A 291 10.87 29.56 -4.37
N LYS A 292 10.34 29.72 -5.58
CA LYS A 292 11.15 29.91 -6.80
C LYS A 292 11.87 31.24 -6.87
N SER A 293 11.31 32.29 -6.25
CA SER A 293 11.87 33.65 -6.27
C SER A 293 13.06 33.80 -5.32
N LEU A 294 13.20 32.92 -4.33
CA LEU A 294 14.27 32.98 -3.33
C LEU A 294 15.63 32.67 -3.96
N LYS A 295 16.67 33.32 -3.41
CA LYS A 295 18.06 33.13 -3.84
C LYS A 295 18.93 32.74 -2.66
N LYS A 296 19.91 31.87 -2.89
CA LYS A 296 20.92 31.51 -1.88
C LYS A 296 21.62 32.77 -1.38
N GLY A 297 21.80 32.88 -0.08
CA GLY A 297 22.40 34.05 0.59
C GLY A 297 21.41 35.19 0.85
N GLN A 298 20.16 35.09 0.43
CA GLN A 298 19.16 36.10 0.72
C GLN A 298 18.81 36.10 2.21
N GLU A 299 18.85 37.26 2.84
CA GLU A 299 18.34 37.45 4.19
C GLU A 299 16.83 37.54 4.18
N LEU A 300 16.20 36.91 5.17
CA LEU A 300 14.76 36.90 5.35
C LEU A 300 14.41 37.44 6.73
N ARG A 301 13.38 38.28 6.79
CA ARG A 301 12.84 38.72 8.07
C ARG A 301 12.06 37.61 8.72
N ILE A 302 12.35 37.27 9.96
CA ILE A 302 11.53 36.41 10.80
C ILE A 302 10.30 37.20 11.22
N VAL A 303 9.11 36.77 10.81
CA VAL A 303 7.85 37.42 11.17
C VAL A 303 7.32 36.85 12.48
N SER A 304 7.29 35.53 12.60
CA SER A 304 6.95 34.82 13.82
C SER A 304 7.65 33.47 13.89
N MET A 305 7.74 32.94 15.10
CA MET A 305 8.11 31.56 15.38
C MET A 305 7.16 31.02 16.41
N ASP A 306 6.49 29.91 16.08
CA ASP A 306 5.45 29.35 16.90
C ASP A 306 5.67 27.86 17.17
N THR A 307 5.21 27.40 18.32
CA THR A 307 5.13 25.98 18.62
C THR A 307 3.84 25.41 18.06
N LYS A 308 3.93 24.26 17.40
CA LYS A 308 2.75 23.49 16.94
C LYS A 308 2.70 22.16 17.67
N GLU A 309 1.71 21.98 18.53
CA GLU A 309 1.47 20.67 19.15
C GLU A 309 1.15 19.64 18.06
N ALA A 310 1.82 18.52 18.13
CA ALA A 310 1.60 17.33 17.32
C ALA A 310 1.46 16.11 18.24
N GLU A 311 0.79 15.09 17.79
CA GLU A 311 0.57 13.86 18.53
C GLU A 311 0.84 12.66 17.62
N THR A 312 1.50 11.64 18.17
CA THR A 312 1.66 10.37 17.46
C THR A 312 0.32 9.68 17.29
N SER A 313 0.15 8.93 16.21
CA SER A 313 -1.05 8.15 15.95
C SER A 313 -0.72 6.67 15.82
N PRO A 314 -1.62 5.78 16.25
CA PRO A 314 -1.45 4.35 16.04
C PRO A 314 -1.53 4.01 14.55
N PRO A 315 -1.03 2.84 14.13
CA PRO A 315 -1.22 2.38 12.77
C PRO A 315 -2.70 2.17 12.46
N ASN A 316 -3.06 2.31 11.18
CA ASN A 316 -4.43 2.08 10.76
C ASN A 316 -4.82 0.61 10.86
N ARG A 317 -6.09 0.34 11.24
CA ARG A 317 -6.67 -1.00 11.12
C ARG A 317 -6.65 -1.46 9.68
N TYR A 318 -6.56 -2.76 9.49
CA TYR A 318 -6.76 -3.33 8.17
C TYR A 318 -8.20 -3.11 7.71
N ASN A 319 -8.37 -2.91 6.42
CA ASN A 319 -9.66 -3.02 5.75
C ASN A 319 -9.62 -4.22 4.78
N SER A 320 -10.77 -4.55 4.19
CA SER A 320 -10.94 -5.71 3.31
C SER A 320 -9.92 -5.75 2.14
N GLY A 321 -9.49 -4.59 1.62
CA GLY A 321 -8.47 -4.53 0.58
C GLY A 321 -7.03 -4.52 1.11
N SER A 322 -6.75 -3.75 2.18
CA SER A 322 -5.38 -3.62 2.70
C SER A 322 -4.85 -4.90 3.33
N ILE A 323 -5.72 -5.74 3.90
CA ILE A 323 -5.31 -7.06 4.40
C ILE A 323 -4.86 -7.99 3.27
N ILE A 324 -5.53 -7.95 2.11
CA ILE A 324 -5.15 -8.72 0.93
C ILE A 324 -3.75 -8.31 0.44
N LEU A 325 -3.48 -6.99 0.39
CA LEU A 325 -2.15 -6.49 0.05
C LEU A 325 -1.08 -6.88 1.09
N ALA A 326 -1.43 -6.86 2.38
CA ALA A 326 -0.54 -7.30 3.43
C ALA A 326 -0.21 -8.80 3.31
N MET A 327 -1.19 -9.64 2.99
CA MET A 327 -0.98 -11.06 2.70
C MET A 327 -0.08 -11.26 1.48
N GLU A 328 -0.30 -10.54 0.39
CA GLU A 328 0.53 -10.62 -0.81
C GLU A 328 1.97 -10.18 -0.55
N ASN A 329 2.16 -9.15 0.25
CA ASN A 329 3.47 -8.58 0.54
C ASN A 329 4.09 -9.07 1.86
N ALA A 330 3.58 -10.14 2.44
CA ALA A 330 4.02 -10.64 3.74
C ALA A 330 5.53 -10.92 3.81
N GLY A 331 6.15 -11.33 2.72
CA GLY A 331 7.60 -11.48 2.61
C GLY A 331 8.39 -10.18 2.89
N LYS A 332 7.80 -9.00 2.65
CA LYS A 332 8.45 -7.71 2.94
C LYS A 332 8.44 -7.34 4.42
N LEU A 333 7.58 -7.97 5.22
CA LEU A 333 7.50 -7.77 6.68
C LEU A 333 8.59 -8.53 7.44
N ILE A 334 9.42 -9.29 6.74
CA ILE A 334 10.49 -10.08 7.33
C ILE A 334 11.74 -9.20 7.47
N GLU A 335 12.18 -8.97 8.70
CA GLU A 335 13.36 -8.15 9.00
C GLU A 335 14.68 -8.83 8.58
N ASP A 336 14.75 -10.16 8.66
CA ASP A 336 15.90 -10.94 8.23
C ASP A 336 16.04 -10.92 6.70
N GLU A 337 17.10 -10.29 6.22
CA GLU A 337 17.35 -10.06 4.78
C GLU A 337 17.57 -11.36 4.02
N THR A 338 18.25 -12.34 4.61
CA THR A 338 18.51 -13.66 4.02
C THR A 338 17.21 -14.44 3.85
N LEU A 339 16.37 -14.43 4.88
CA LEU A 339 15.06 -15.07 4.86
C LEU A 339 14.08 -14.33 3.92
N ARG A 340 14.16 -13.00 3.88
CA ARG A 340 13.39 -12.15 2.96
C ARG A 340 13.70 -12.47 1.51
N GLU A 341 14.97 -12.65 1.16
CA GLU A 341 15.38 -13.03 -0.19
C GLU A 341 14.93 -14.44 -0.57
N GLN A 342 15.02 -15.39 0.36
CA GLN A 342 14.56 -16.76 0.15
C GLN A 342 13.04 -16.85 -0.07
N ILE A 343 12.26 -15.94 0.54
CA ILE A 343 10.79 -15.92 0.48
C ILE A 343 10.29 -14.81 -0.49
N LYS A 344 11.19 -14.17 -1.21
CA LYS A 344 10.87 -13.10 -2.16
C LYS A 344 9.87 -13.58 -3.21
N GLY A 345 8.69 -12.96 -3.19
CA GLY A 345 7.57 -13.33 -4.05
C GLY A 345 6.59 -14.35 -3.44
N ALA A 346 6.90 -14.95 -2.29
CA ALA A 346 5.95 -15.78 -1.56
C ALA A 346 5.09 -14.90 -0.64
N GLY A 347 3.79 -14.84 -0.92
CA GLY A 347 2.80 -14.22 -0.05
C GLY A 347 2.17 -15.24 0.90
N ILE A 348 1.25 -14.78 1.73
CA ILE A 348 0.38 -15.62 2.54
C ILE A 348 -0.86 -15.95 1.71
N GLY A 349 -1.04 -17.20 1.35
CA GLY A 349 -2.08 -17.65 0.43
C GLY A 349 -1.84 -17.19 -1.02
N THR A 350 -2.61 -17.74 -1.93
CA THR A 350 -2.57 -17.40 -3.36
C THR A 350 -3.62 -16.34 -3.70
N SER A 351 -3.50 -15.72 -4.89
CA SER A 351 -4.51 -14.78 -5.42
C SER A 351 -5.93 -15.38 -5.38
N SER A 352 -6.05 -16.70 -5.64
CA SER A 352 -7.35 -17.39 -5.64
C SER A 352 -7.94 -17.63 -4.26
N THR A 353 -7.14 -17.65 -3.18
CA THR A 353 -7.58 -18.07 -1.85
C THR A 353 -7.67 -16.95 -0.83
N ARG A 354 -6.96 -15.84 -1.01
CA ARG A 354 -6.89 -14.75 0.00
C ARG A 354 -8.27 -14.21 0.39
N ALA A 355 -9.13 -13.89 -0.58
CA ALA A 355 -10.46 -13.37 -0.31
C ALA A 355 -11.35 -14.40 0.42
N GLU A 356 -11.29 -15.68 0.03
CA GLU A 356 -12.04 -16.73 0.67
C GLU A 356 -11.60 -16.99 2.12
N ILE A 357 -10.32 -16.79 2.42
CA ILE A 357 -9.81 -16.87 3.79
C ILE A 357 -10.43 -15.79 4.68
N ILE A 358 -10.47 -14.53 4.20
CA ILE A 358 -11.11 -13.42 4.93
C ILE A 358 -12.61 -13.70 5.13
N LYS A 359 -13.30 -14.12 4.07
CA LYS A 359 -14.71 -14.51 4.14
C LYS A 359 -14.95 -15.65 5.13
N LYS A 360 -14.07 -16.66 5.16
CA LYS A 360 -14.15 -17.76 6.13
C LYS A 360 -13.97 -17.27 7.56
N LEU A 361 -12.99 -16.41 7.83
CA LEU A 361 -12.77 -15.82 9.16
C LEU A 361 -14.00 -15.03 9.63
N GLU A 362 -14.64 -14.26 8.75
CA GLU A 362 -15.89 -13.55 9.05
C GLU A 362 -17.03 -14.53 9.32
N LYS A 363 -17.22 -15.56 8.48
CA LYS A 363 -18.28 -16.57 8.61
C LYS A 363 -18.21 -17.34 9.93
N ILE A 364 -17.01 -17.71 10.39
CA ILE A 364 -16.79 -18.40 11.66
C ILE A 364 -16.74 -17.44 12.86
N GLN A 365 -16.99 -16.15 12.61
CA GLN A 365 -17.05 -15.09 13.62
C GLN A 365 -15.73 -14.86 14.37
N TYR A 366 -14.58 -15.08 13.75
CA TYR A 366 -13.28 -14.70 14.33
C TYR A 366 -12.97 -13.22 14.09
N ILE A 367 -13.49 -12.67 13.02
CA ILE A 367 -13.41 -11.25 12.67
C ILE A 367 -14.79 -10.72 12.29
N GLN A 368 -14.91 -9.40 12.29
CA GLN A 368 -16.05 -8.70 11.72
C GLN A 368 -15.58 -7.61 10.78
N ILE A 369 -16.35 -7.36 9.72
CA ILE A 369 -16.08 -6.36 8.70
C ILE A 369 -17.19 -5.31 8.72
N ASN A 370 -16.84 -4.05 8.92
CA ASN A 370 -17.81 -2.97 8.87
C ASN A 370 -18.21 -2.69 7.40
N ASN A 371 -19.48 -2.85 7.09
CA ASN A 371 -19.98 -2.75 5.71
C ASN A 371 -19.78 -1.35 5.07
N LYS A 372 -19.74 -0.26 5.87
CA LYS A 372 -19.58 1.11 5.35
C LYS A 372 -18.11 1.50 5.15
N THR A 373 -17.24 1.10 6.08
CA THR A 373 -15.82 1.51 6.08
C THR A 373 -14.90 0.42 5.55
N GLN A 374 -15.39 -0.82 5.48
CA GLN A 374 -14.63 -2.03 5.18
C GLN A 374 -13.53 -2.34 6.23
N ILE A 375 -13.52 -1.65 7.37
CA ILE A 375 -12.57 -1.89 8.46
C ILE A 375 -12.83 -3.25 9.07
N ILE A 376 -11.74 -3.99 9.31
CA ILE A 376 -11.73 -5.31 9.94
C ILE A 376 -11.30 -5.16 11.38
N THR A 377 -12.05 -5.79 12.28
CA THR A 377 -11.69 -5.93 13.71
C THR A 377 -11.83 -7.37 14.14
N PRO A 378 -11.00 -7.87 15.08
CA PRO A 378 -11.23 -9.18 15.66
C PRO A 378 -12.48 -9.15 16.54
N THR A 379 -13.14 -10.30 16.69
CA THR A 379 -14.19 -10.49 17.67
C THR A 379 -13.58 -11.04 18.99
N PHE A 380 -14.34 -11.04 20.06
CA PHE A 380 -13.92 -11.70 21.31
C PHE A 380 -13.53 -13.17 21.10
N LEU A 381 -14.30 -13.89 20.26
CA LEU A 381 -13.96 -15.28 19.89
C LEU A 381 -12.63 -15.35 19.14
N GLY A 382 -12.40 -14.46 18.17
CA GLY A 382 -11.14 -14.41 17.41
C GLY A 382 -9.94 -14.13 18.31
N GLU A 383 -10.05 -13.18 19.23
CA GLU A 383 -8.99 -12.89 20.21
C GLU A 383 -8.74 -14.07 21.16
N SER A 384 -9.81 -14.75 21.63
CA SER A 384 -9.66 -15.95 22.46
C SER A 384 -8.93 -17.09 21.73
N ILE A 385 -9.25 -17.31 20.45
CA ILE A 385 -8.58 -18.30 19.62
C ILE A 385 -7.10 -17.92 19.39
N TYR A 386 -6.82 -16.65 19.11
CA TYR A 386 -5.45 -16.15 19.00
C TYR A 386 -4.63 -16.42 20.27
N GLU A 387 -5.17 -16.10 21.46
CA GLU A 387 -4.49 -16.35 22.74
C GLU A 387 -4.22 -17.83 22.99
N ILE A 388 -5.17 -18.70 22.64
CA ILE A 388 -4.98 -20.14 22.74
C ILE A 388 -3.84 -20.59 21.84
N ILE A 389 -3.83 -20.16 20.59
CA ILE A 389 -2.81 -20.54 19.60
C ILE A 389 -1.44 -19.96 20.00
N LYS A 390 -1.40 -18.71 20.47
CA LYS A 390 -0.16 -18.07 20.93
C LYS A 390 0.51 -18.86 22.05
N LYS A 391 -0.29 -19.42 22.97
CA LYS A 391 0.22 -20.27 24.08
C LYS A 391 0.60 -21.69 23.66
N SER A 392 -0.04 -22.22 22.63
CA SER A 392 0.10 -23.63 22.23
C SER A 392 0.99 -23.83 20.99
N MET A 393 0.79 -23.04 19.95
CA MET A 393 1.42 -23.17 18.64
C MET A 393 1.72 -21.80 18.03
N GLU A 394 2.45 -20.95 18.73
CA GLU A 394 2.73 -19.56 18.33
C GLU A 394 3.26 -19.44 16.89
N ASP A 395 4.05 -20.41 16.43
CA ASP A 395 4.59 -20.41 15.06
C ASP A 395 3.50 -20.33 13.97
N LEU A 396 2.28 -20.80 14.22
CA LEU A 396 1.17 -20.69 13.28
C LEU A 396 0.66 -19.26 13.08
N LEU A 397 0.95 -18.37 14.03
CA LEU A 397 0.66 -16.95 13.93
C LEU A 397 1.73 -16.20 13.13
N ASN A 398 2.90 -16.82 12.87
CA ASN A 398 4.03 -16.17 12.28
C ASN A 398 3.94 -16.17 10.73
N PRO A 399 3.89 -14.99 10.10
CA PRO A 399 3.92 -14.87 8.63
C PRO A 399 5.13 -15.53 7.99
N LYS A 400 6.29 -15.54 8.65
CA LYS A 400 7.54 -16.15 8.15
C LYS A 400 7.38 -17.64 7.93
N LEU A 401 6.81 -18.34 8.92
CA LEU A 401 6.59 -19.79 8.80
C LEU A 401 5.59 -20.09 7.68
N THR A 402 4.49 -19.36 7.61
CA THR A 402 3.48 -19.55 6.58
C THR A 402 4.07 -19.33 5.19
N ALA A 403 4.84 -18.27 4.98
CA ALA A 403 5.51 -18.00 3.71
C ALA A 403 6.57 -19.08 3.36
N SER A 404 7.30 -19.60 4.34
CA SER A 404 8.25 -20.72 4.15
C SER A 404 7.54 -22.00 3.69
N TRP A 405 6.37 -22.31 4.25
CA TRP A 405 5.54 -23.43 3.81
C TRP A 405 4.99 -23.25 2.40
N GLU A 406 4.53 -22.03 2.04
CA GLU A 406 4.09 -21.72 0.68
C GLU A 406 5.25 -21.91 -0.32
N LYS A 407 6.45 -21.46 0.04
CA LYS A 407 7.65 -21.67 -0.78
C LYS A 407 7.95 -23.17 -0.95
N GLY A 408 7.86 -23.95 0.12
CA GLY A 408 8.01 -25.39 0.05
C GLY A 408 7.01 -26.07 -0.89
N LEU A 409 5.73 -25.64 -0.89
CA LEU A 409 4.72 -26.13 -1.83
C LEU A 409 5.02 -25.71 -3.28
N GLU A 410 5.54 -24.51 -3.51
CA GLU A 410 5.99 -24.05 -4.83
C GLU A 410 7.14 -24.93 -5.34
N MET A 411 8.10 -25.27 -4.49
CA MET A 411 9.22 -26.16 -4.83
C MET A 411 8.73 -27.58 -5.18
N VAL A 412 7.71 -28.10 -4.48
CA VAL A 412 7.06 -29.36 -4.84
C VAL A 412 6.39 -29.27 -6.22
N ALA A 413 5.65 -28.18 -6.47
CA ALA A 413 4.99 -27.97 -7.77
C ALA A 413 5.99 -27.87 -8.93
N LYS A 414 7.17 -27.25 -8.69
CA LYS A 414 8.28 -27.15 -9.64
C LYS A 414 9.11 -28.44 -9.74
N LYS A 415 8.81 -29.49 -8.95
CA LYS A 415 9.57 -30.74 -8.86
C LYS A 415 11.01 -30.57 -8.33
N GLU A 416 11.29 -29.48 -7.60
CA GLU A 416 12.58 -29.22 -6.97
C GLU A 416 12.77 -30.07 -5.70
N ILE A 417 11.67 -30.40 -5.00
CA ILE A 417 11.63 -31.34 -3.87
C ILE A 417 10.50 -32.35 -4.07
N LYS A 418 10.61 -33.52 -3.45
CA LYS A 418 9.58 -34.57 -3.51
C LYS A 418 8.41 -34.25 -2.55
N PRO A 419 7.16 -34.58 -2.92
CA PRO A 419 6.01 -34.42 -2.02
C PRO A 419 6.19 -35.10 -0.67
N GLU A 420 6.80 -36.28 -0.65
CA GLU A 420 7.03 -37.08 0.55
C GLU A 420 7.96 -36.37 1.53
N GLU A 421 9.03 -35.74 1.04
CA GLU A 421 9.95 -34.95 1.85
C GLU A 421 9.25 -33.75 2.51
N PHE A 422 8.41 -33.05 1.77
CA PHE A 422 7.63 -31.96 2.30
C PHE A 422 6.64 -32.45 3.38
N MET A 423 5.94 -33.55 3.13
CA MET A 423 5.00 -34.15 4.09
C MET A 423 5.66 -34.64 5.35
N GLU A 424 6.87 -35.20 5.26
CA GLU A 424 7.65 -35.63 6.42
C GLU A 424 8.03 -34.46 7.32
N LYS A 425 8.53 -33.34 6.73
CA LYS A 425 8.80 -32.09 7.45
C LYS A 425 7.55 -31.55 8.15
N LEU A 426 6.39 -31.58 7.49
CA LEU A 426 5.12 -31.15 8.05
C LEU A 426 4.67 -32.03 9.23
N LYS A 427 4.74 -33.36 9.09
CA LYS A 427 4.40 -34.31 10.15
C LYS A 427 5.28 -34.08 11.39
N LYS A 428 6.62 -34.03 11.20
CA LYS A 428 7.57 -33.78 12.28
C LYS A 428 7.31 -32.45 13.01
N PHE A 429 6.96 -31.40 12.27
CA PHE A 429 6.57 -30.11 12.86
C PHE A 429 5.34 -30.26 13.75
N ILE A 430 4.28 -30.91 13.26
CA ILE A 430 3.02 -31.11 14.00
C ILE A 430 3.26 -31.97 15.25
N GLU A 431 3.96 -33.09 15.13
CA GLU A 431 4.27 -34.00 16.24
C GLU A 431 5.09 -33.29 17.32
N THR A 432 6.09 -32.51 16.93
CA THR A 432 6.89 -31.72 17.89
C THR A 432 6.05 -30.71 18.66
N LYS A 433 5.06 -30.09 18.01
CA LYS A 433 4.20 -29.10 18.64
C LYS A 433 3.11 -29.72 19.53
N ILE A 434 2.52 -30.83 19.10
CA ILE A 434 1.55 -31.58 19.91
C ILE A 434 2.22 -32.17 21.16
N GLY A 435 3.43 -32.76 21.02
CA GLY A 435 4.18 -33.28 22.16
C GLY A 435 4.46 -32.21 23.23
N LYS A 436 4.77 -30.98 22.84
CA LYS A 436 4.95 -29.85 23.78
C LYS A 436 3.65 -29.39 24.45
N LEU A 437 2.50 -29.59 23.82
CA LEU A 437 1.19 -29.27 24.39
C LEU A 437 0.78 -30.25 25.51
N VAL A 438 1.03 -31.53 25.30
CA VAL A 438 0.73 -32.60 26.29
C VAL A 438 1.57 -32.45 27.56
N ILE A 439 2.79 -31.93 27.46
CA ILE A 439 3.70 -31.70 28.58
C ILE A 439 3.32 -30.44 29.41
N LYS A 440 2.59 -29.48 28.81
CA LYS A 440 2.19 -28.22 29.45
C LYS A 440 0.77 -28.23 30.06
N MET A 441 0.03 -29.32 29.91
CA MET A 441 -1.27 -29.59 30.57
C MET A 441 -1.02 -30.38 31.84
#